data_695269f50bf4dcd7c4a3ad0955ae68cc
#
_entry.id   695269f50bf4dcd7c4a3ad0955ae68cc
#
_cell.length_a   1.000
_cell.length_b   1.000
_cell.length_c   1.000
_cell.angle_alpha   90.00
_cell.angle_beta   90.00
_cell.angle_gamma   90.00
#
_symmetry.space_group_name_H-M   'P 1'
#
loop_
_entity.id
_entity.type
_entity.pdbx_description
1 polymer ?
#
loop_
_entity_poly.entity_id
_entity_poly.type
_entity_poly.pdbx_seq_one_letter_code
_entity_poly.pdbx_strand_id
1 'polypeptide(L)'
;MADGLVEFDVRANLDNLQKDMDSAQDTAKKGGNKLADIAGKSAKAIGAAAVGVGTAAVAAGGYAVNLANDVDKAMNSFLSSTGYAADETGHFQNVLEKIYANNYGEDFQDIADGMATVTQNLGEMSDEQLQSITESAFALRDTFEYDISESTRAAKAMMDNFGVSGDEAMSMIAAGAQNGLDYSGELIDSISEYSTQFAKVGLDADDMFKIFEKGAESGAWNLDKVGDAVKEFSIRAIDGSDSTAAGFTAIGLNADEMAAKFGQGGETAKKAFSDTLKALSSIEDPLEKDAAGVALFGTMWEDLGPEAVEALADIEDGAYDTYGALDDIKGVKYDDLGSMFEGLKRSVEMLVLPLGEMLIPVLSELIEEVLPVLQEILPPLLESFESFLPTLIEMAENLLPIILDVFTQLAPILMSAIEEILPPLMEALQALMPVFTMIVHELLPPLLDLFTQLMPIIVE
;
A
#
# COMPACT_ATOMS: atom_id res chain seq x y z
N MET A 1 24.35 -30.07 -2.60
CA MET A 1 23.73 -28.75 -2.49
C MET A 1 22.27 -29.06 -2.27
N ALA A 2 21.85 -29.01 -1.05
CA ALA A 2 20.50 -29.34 -0.63
C ALA A 2 19.75 -28.03 -0.38
N ASP A 3 18.74 -27.77 -1.22
CA ASP A 3 17.76 -26.72 -0.99
C ASP A 3 16.93 -27.10 0.22
N GLY A 4 17.18 -26.41 1.33
CA GLY A 4 16.40 -26.55 2.54
C GLY A 4 15.19 -25.62 2.50
N LEU A 5 14.14 -26.02 1.80
CA LEU A 5 12.79 -25.46 1.98
C LEU A 5 12.24 -25.99 3.31
N VAL A 6 12.17 -25.14 4.31
CA VAL A 6 11.38 -25.39 5.52
C VAL A 6 9.94 -24.99 5.20
N GLU A 7 9.16 -25.92 4.70
CA GLU A 7 7.70 -25.77 4.62
C GLU A 7 7.13 -25.83 6.05
N PHE A 8 6.86 -24.68 6.63
CA PHE A 8 6.01 -24.62 7.82
C PHE A 8 4.56 -24.86 7.38
N ASP A 9 4.01 -26.03 7.75
CA ASP A 9 2.62 -26.35 7.52
C ASP A 9 1.71 -25.53 8.48
N VAL A 10 1.46 -24.28 8.14
CA VAL A 10 0.57 -23.37 8.89
C VAL A 10 -0.88 -23.88 8.86
N ARG A 11 -1.26 -24.73 7.91
CA ARG A 11 -2.63 -25.27 7.78
C ARG A 11 -3.05 -26.17 8.93
N ALA A 12 -2.12 -26.94 9.50
CA ALA A 12 -2.44 -27.80 10.64
C ALA A 12 -2.78 -27.02 11.91
N ASN A 13 -2.24 -25.80 12.06
CA ASN A 13 -2.55 -24.90 13.18
C ASN A 13 -3.85 -24.13 12.95
N LEU A 14 -4.20 -23.79 11.72
CA LEU A 14 -5.45 -23.11 11.37
C LEU A 14 -6.67 -24.01 11.57
N ASP A 15 -6.58 -25.29 11.22
CA ASP A 15 -7.67 -26.26 11.45
C ASP A 15 -7.96 -26.51 12.94
N ASN A 16 -6.95 -26.44 13.81
CA ASN A 16 -7.14 -26.49 15.26
C ASN A 16 -7.70 -25.18 15.80
N LEU A 17 -7.26 -24.04 15.31
CA LEU A 17 -7.78 -22.71 15.68
C LEU A 17 -9.24 -22.57 15.24
N GLN A 18 -9.60 -23.04 14.03
CA GLN A 18 -10.98 -23.07 13.54
C GLN A 18 -11.89 -23.94 14.44
N LYS A 19 -11.42 -25.11 14.86
CA LYS A 19 -12.13 -25.98 15.79
C LYS A 19 -12.29 -25.37 17.19
N ASP A 20 -11.27 -24.67 17.65
CA ASP A 20 -11.32 -23.97 18.94
C ASP A 20 -12.26 -22.75 18.87
N MET A 21 -12.33 -22.06 17.75
CA MET A 21 -13.29 -20.98 17.48
C MET A 21 -14.73 -21.50 17.35
N ASP A 22 -14.97 -22.61 16.64
CA ASP A 22 -16.27 -23.25 16.57
C ASP A 22 -16.74 -23.71 17.97
N SER A 23 -15.81 -24.18 18.79
CA SER A 23 -16.06 -24.51 20.19
C SER A 23 -16.33 -23.28 21.05
N ALA A 24 -15.65 -22.15 20.80
CA ALA A 24 -15.88 -20.88 21.46
C ALA A 24 -17.23 -20.28 21.04
N GLN A 25 -17.61 -20.38 19.76
CA GLN A 25 -18.90 -19.94 19.23
C GLN A 25 -20.06 -20.77 19.81
N ASP A 26 -19.91 -22.09 19.93
CA ASP A 26 -20.89 -22.97 20.59
C ASP A 26 -20.98 -22.71 22.09
N THR A 27 -19.87 -22.34 22.72
CA THR A 27 -19.80 -21.95 24.13
C THR A 27 -20.43 -20.58 24.35
N ALA A 28 -20.24 -19.62 23.45
CA ALA A 28 -20.88 -18.30 23.48
C ALA A 28 -22.40 -18.39 23.24
N LYS A 29 -22.86 -19.22 22.29
CA LYS A 29 -24.29 -19.49 22.09
C LYS A 29 -24.94 -20.18 23.30
N LYS A 30 -24.23 -21.08 23.96
CA LYS A 30 -24.68 -21.72 25.21
C LYS A 30 -24.56 -20.79 26.43
N GLY A 31 -23.62 -19.83 26.39
CA GLY A 31 -23.38 -18.83 27.43
C GLY A 31 -24.46 -17.72 27.45
N GLY A 32 -24.95 -17.31 26.29
CA GLY A 32 -26.00 -16.28 26.17
C GLY A 32 -27.29 -16.65 26.91
N ASN A 33 -27.66 -17.92 26.90
CA ASN A 33 -28.80 -18.41 27.67
C ASN A 33 -28.52 -18.59 29.18
N LYS A 34 -27.24 -18.67 29.59
CA LYS A 34 -26.82 -18.75 31.00
C LYS A 34 -26.54 -17.39 31.64
N LEU A 35 -26.18 -16.38 30.87
CA LEU A 35 -25.97 -15.01 31.38
C LEU A 35 -27.24 -14.37 31.92
N ALA A 36 -28.41 -14.66 31.31
CA ALA A 36 -29.72 -14.24 31.84
C ALA A 36 -30.06 -14.91 33.20
N ASP A 37 -29.57 -16.13 33.44
CA ASP A 37 -29.82 -16.87 34.68
C ASP A 37 -28.80 -16.55 35.79
N ILE A 38 -27.59 -16.09 35.41
CA ILE A 38 -26.48 -15.72 36.32
C ILE A 38 -26.64 -14.31 36.87
N ALA A 39 -27.22 -13.38 36.09
CA ALA A 39 -27.50 -12.01 36.53
C ALA A 39 -28.47 -11.98 37.72
N GLY A 40 -29.24 -13.03 37.93
CA GLY A 40 -30.22 -13.15 39.06
C GLY A 40 -29.66 -13.74 40.36
N LYS A 41 -28.46 -14.35 40.42
CA LYS A 41 -28.03 -15.16 41.55
C LYS A 41 -26.61 -14.98 42.12
N SER A 42 -25.77 -14.09 41.62
CA SER A 42 -24.34 -14.11 42.09
C SER A 42 -23.66 -12.76 42.21
N ALA A 43 -24.23 -11.83 42.94
CA ALA A 43 -23.52 -10.58 43.33
C ALA A 43 -22.48 -10.81 44.48
N LYS A 44 -22.26 -12.00 45.00
CA LYS A 44 -21.41 -12.23 46.17
C LYS A 44 -20.26 -13.25 46.06
N ALA A 45 -20.03 -13.89 44.92
CA ALA A 45 -19.01 -14.96 44.84
C ALA A 45 -17.98 -14.80 43.69
N ILE A 46 -17.88 -13.63 43.01
CA ILE A 46 -16.95 -13.43 41.89
C ILE A 46 -15.80 -12.51 42.32
N GLY A 47 -15.16 -12.82 43.38
CA GLY A 47 -14.10 -11.98 43.88
C GLY A 47 -12.74 -12.58 43.98
N ALA A 48 -12.13 -13.26 43.00
CA ALA A 48 -10.68 -13.39 42.87
C ALA A 48 -10.19 -14.25 41.69
N ALA A 49 -10.94 -15.27 41.24
CA ALA A 49 -10.46 -16.18 40.20
C ALA A 49 -10.97 -15.82 38.76
N ALA A 50 -12.06 -15.01 38.68
CA ALA A 50 -12.66 -14.59 37.40
C ALA A 50 -11.97 -13.38 36.78
N VAL A 51 -11.11 -12.67 37.51
CA VAL A 51 -10.48 -11.40 37.05
C VAL A 51 -9.49 -11.65 35.91
N GLY A 52 -8.79 -12.78 35.88
CA GLY A 52 -7.79 -13.07 34.85
C GLY A 52 -8.38 -13.47 33.49
N VAL A 53 -9.43 -14.31 33.52
CA VAL A 53 -10.08 -14.76 32.26
C VAL A 53 -11.12 -13.76 31.76
N GLY A 54 -11.82 -13.06 32.67
CA GLY A 54 -12.78 -12.02 32.32
C GLY A 54 -12.13 -10.79 31.67
N THR A 55 -10.96 -10.37 32.14
CA THR A 55 -10.23 -9.23 31.57
C THR A 55 -9.68 -9.52 30.17
N ALA A 56 -9.22 -10.75 29.92
CA ALA A 56 -8.76 -11.15 28.59
C ALA A 56 -9.94 -11.25 27.59
N ALA A 57 -11.07 -11.80 28.00
CA ALA A 57 -12.27 -11.89 27.16
C ALA A 57 -12.88 -10.51 26.85
N VAL A 58 -12.93 -9.59 27.83
CA VAL A 58 -13.38 -8.21 27.63
C VAL A 58 -12.42 -7.44 26.73
N ALA A 59 -11.09 -7.64 26.90
CA ALA A 59 -10.10 -7.02 26.05
C ALA A 59 -10.18 -7.52 24.61
N ALA A 60 -10.34 -8.84 24.39
CA ALA A 60 -10.51 -9.42 23.07
C ALA A 60 -11.84 -9.01 22.41
N GLY A 61 -12.94 -8.97 23.17
CA GLY A 61 -14.22 -8.47 22.66
C GLY A 61 -14.18 -6.97 22.31
N GLY A 62 -13.55 -6.16 23.13
CA GLY A 62 -13.34 -4.74 22.86
C GLY A 62 -12.46 -4.50 21.63
N TYR A 63 -11.43 -5.30 21.44
CA TYR A 63 -10.58 -5.25 20.25
C TYR A 63 -11.36 -5.62 18.98
N ALA A 64 -12.13 -6.73 19.03
CA ALA A 64 -12.96 -7.15 17.90
C ALA A 64 -14.00 -6.11 17.48
N VAL A 65 -14.65 -5.47 18.47
CA VAL A 65 -15.62 -4.37 18.20
C VAL A 65 -14.94 -3.16 17.57
N ASN A 66 -13.76 -2.78 18.03
CA ASN A 66 -13.02 -1.67 17.42
C ASN A 66 -12.63 -1.99 15.97
N LEU A 67 -12.14 -3.20 15.72
CA LEU A 67 -11.77 -3.66 14.38
C LEU A 67 -12.98 -3.62 13.43
N ALA A 68 -14.13 -4.16 13.84
CA ALA A 68 -15.36 -4.13 13.04
C ALA A 68 -15.87 -2.70 12.80
N ASN A 69 -15.78 -1.82 13.82
CA ASN A 69 -16.14 -0.42 13.66
C ASN A 69 -15.19 0.34 12.71
N ASP A 70 -13.93 -0.04 12.64
CA ASP A 70 -12.98 0.57 11.71
C ASP A 70 -13.25 0.09 10.27
N VAL A 71 -13.64 -1.17 10.07
CA VAL A 71 -14.15 -1.68 8.78
C VAL A 71 -15.43 -0.93 8.38
N ASP A 72 -16.42 -0.80 9.29
CA ASP A 72 -17.65 -0.07 9.02
C ASP A 72 -17.39 1.39 8.61
N LYS A 73 -16.49 2.08 9.28
CA LYS A 73 -16.11 3.46 8.93
C LYS A 73 -15.47 3.54 7.56
N ALA A 74 -14.53 2.65 7.26
CA ALA A 74 -13.86 2.57 5.98
C ALA A 74 -14.86 2.31 4.84
N MET A 75 -15.81 1.38 5.04
CA MET A 75 -16.87 1.10 4.08
C MET A 75 -17.84 2.27 3.90
N ASN A 76 -18.20 2.96 4.98
CA ASN A 76 -19.03 4.17 4.88
C ASN A 76 -18.32 5.28 4.09
N SER A 77 -17.00 5.44 4.25
CA SER A 77 -16.18 6.37 3.49
C SER A 77 -16.17 5.98 2.00
N PHE A 78 -15.94 4.71 1.69
CA PHE A 78 -15.96 4.18 0.33
C PHE A 78 -17.30 4.43 -0.37
N LEU A 79 -18.41 4.02 0.25
CA LEU A 79 -19.76 4.20 -0.31
C LEU A 79 -20.10 5.68 -0.51
N SER A 80 -19.73 6.53 0.46
CA SER A 80 -19.99 7.98 0.38
C SER A 80 -19.20 8.64 -0.75
N SER A 81 -17.98 8.19 -1.01
CA SER A 81 -17.11 8.76 -2.03
C SER A 81 -17.40 8.23 -3.44
N THR A 82 -17.89 7.00 -3.57
CA THR A 82 -18.20 6.35 -4.84
C THR A 82 -19.66 6.49 -5.27
N GLY A 83 -20.55 6.74 -4.32
CA GLY A 83 -22.00 6.88 -4.57
C GLY A 83 -22.72 5.55 -4.69
N TYR A 84 -22.11 4.42 -4.34
CA TYR A 84 -22.78 3.13 -4.27
C TYR A 84 -23.82 3.08 -3.14
N ALA A 85 -24.82 2.24 -3.30
CA ALA A 85 -25.89 2.09 -2.32
C ALA A 85 -25.45 1.22 -1.12
N ALA A 86 -26.07 1.44 0.03
CA ALA A 86 -25.71 0.75 1.28
C ALA A 86 -25.95 -0.78 1.23
N ASP A 87 -26.81 -1.27 0.34
CA ASP A 87 -27.05 -2.70 0.14
C ASP A 87 -25.95 -3.41 -0.65
N GLU A 88 -25.04 -2.64 -1.26
CA GLU A 88 -23.84 -3.16 -1.96
C GLU A 88 -22.64 -3.33 -1.04
N THR A 89 -22.72 -2.93 0.23
CA THR A 89 -21.60 -2.96 1.20
C THR A 89 -20.93 -4.33 1.29
N GLY A 90 -21.71 -5.41 1.30
CA GLY A 90 -21.19 -6.74 1.65
C GLY A 90 -20.14 -7.29 0.69
N HIS A 91 -20.24 -7.05 -0.63
CA HIS A 91 -19.22 -7.52 -1.57
C HIS A 91 -17.97 -6.63 -1.56
N PHE A 92 -18.13 -5.30 -1.44
CA PHE A 92 -16.99 -4.38 -1.32
C PHE A 92 -16.21 -4.59 -0.02
N GLN A 93 -16.92 -4.89 1.09
CA GLN A 93 -16.26 -5.26 2.34
C GLN A 93 -15.40 -6.52 2.19
N ASN A 94 -15.89 -7.54 1.49
CA ASN A 94 -15.09 -8.73 1.18
C ASN A 94 -13.82 -8.42 0.38
N VAL A 95 -13.90 -7.46 -0.55
CA VAL A 95 -12.72 -7.01 -1.32
C VAL A 95 -11.73 -6.31 -0.40
N LEU A 96 -12.19 -5.37 0.42
CA LEU A 96 -11.39 -4.65 1.41
C LEU A 96 -10.66 -5.60 2.37
N GLU A 97 -11.38 -6.59 2.93
CA GLU A 97 -10.84 -7.59 3.85
C GLU A 97 -9.77 -8.46 3.19
N LYS A 98 -9.94 -8.84 1.92
CA LYS A 98 -8.95 -9.61 1.16
C LYS A 98 -7.68 -8.80 0.90
N ILE A 99 -7.82 -7.54 0.49
CA ILE A 99 -6.68 -6.64 0.26
C ILE A 99 -5.90 -6.47 1.58
N TYR A 100 -6.61 -6.27 2.70
CA TYR A 100 -6.01 -6.16 4.02
C TYR A 100 -5.28 -7.44 4.43
N ALA A 101 -5.92 -8.62 4.25
CA ALA A 101 -5.33 -9.92 4.54
C ALA A 101 -4.08 -10.21 3.69
N ASN A 102 -4.05 -9.69 2.46
CA ASN A 102 -2.89 -9.75 1.57
C ASN A 102 -1.80 -8.72 1.91
N ASN A 103 -1.93 -8.03 3.05
CA ASN A 103 -0.95 -7.09 3.60
C ASN A 103 -0.74 -5.81 2.78
N TYR A 104 -1.73 -5.38 1.99
CA TYR A 104 -1.71 -4.09 1.30
C TYR A 104 -2.36 -2.99 2.16
N GLY A 105 -1.99 -1.75 1.85
CA GLY A 105 -2.45 -0.57 2.58
C GLY A 105 -1.91 -0.47 4.00
N GLU A 106 -2.09 0.67 4.64
CA GLU A 106 -1.68 0.90 6.03
C GLU A 106 -2.74 0.38 7.02
N ASP A 107 -4.00 0.67 6.71
CA ASP A 107 -5.18 0.26 7.49
C ASP A 107 -6.42 0.12 6.58
N PHE A 108 -7.58 -0.17 7.15
CA PHE A 108 -8.83 -0.30 6.40
C PHE A 108 -9.25 0.99 5.69
N GLN A 109 -8.96 2.15 6.29
CA GLN A 109 -9.32 3.43 5.67
C GLN A 109 -8.47 3.69 4.43
N ASP A 110 -7.15 3.48 4.51
CA ASP A 110 -6.24 3.61 3.36
C ASP A 110 -6.65 2.69 2.22
N ILE A 111 -7.06 1.45 2.53
CA ILE A 111 -7.55 0.50 1.52
C ILE A 111 -8.87 0.99 0.90
N ALA A 112 -9.81 1.44 1.71
CA ALA A 112 -11.08 1.97 1.22
C ALA A 112 -10.89 3.19 0.32
N ASP A 113 -9.98 4.09 0.66
CA ASP A 113 -9.62 5.27 -0.13
C ASP A 113 -8.94 4.87 -1.44
N GLY A 114 -8.06 3.86 -1.41
CA GLY A 114 -7.45 3.27 -2.60
C GLY A 114 -8.49 2.63 -3.53
N MET A 115 -9.38 1.80 -3.00
CA MET A 115 -10.50 1.20 -3.74
C MET A 115 -11.41 2.26 -4.35
N ALA A 116 -11.74 3.32 -3.59
CA ALA A 116 -12.55 4.42 -4.07
C ALA A 116 -11.88 5.15 -5.24
N THR A 117 -10.58 5.41 -5.14
CA THR A 117 -9.79 6.05 -6.20
C THR A 117 -9.75 5.20 -7.46
N VAL A 118 -9.53 3.89 -7.33
CA VAL A 118 -9.58 2.94 -8.46
C VAL A 118 -10.95 2.96 -9.12
N THR A 119 -12.02 2.86 -8.33
CA THR A 119 -13.40 2.87 -8.83
C THR A 119 -13.75 4.18 -9.55
N GLN A 120 -13.37 5.33 -8.97
CA GLN A 120 -13.63 6.65 -9.56
C GLN A 120 -12.90 6.86 -10.87
N ASN A 121 -11.66 6.39 -10.98
CA ASN A 121 -10.84 6.59 -12.17
C ASN A 121 -11.15 5.57 -13.27
N LEU A 122 -11.37 4.29 -12.93
CA LEU A 122 -11.52 3.23 -13.92
C LEU A 122 -12.98 2.84 -14.20
N GLY A 123 -13.91 3.20 -13.30
CA GLY A 123 -15.32 2.87 -13.42
C GLY A 123 -15.70 1.55 -12.77
N GLU A 124 -16.90 1.04 -13.09
CA GLU A 124 -17.40 -0.22 -12.56
C GLU A 124 -16.60 -1.42 -13.08
N MET A 125 -16.31 -2.36 -12.18
CA MET A 125 -15.54 -3.57 -12.48
C MET A 125 -15.98 -4.72 -11.56
N SER A 126 -15.52 -5.95 -11.83
CA SER A 126 -15.78 -7.07 -10.91
C SER A 126 -14.98 -6.94 -9.61
N ASP A 127 -15.41 -7.65 -8.56
CA ASP A 127 -14.72 -7.68 -7.28
C ASP A 127 -13.25 -8.13 -7.41
N GLU A 128 -13.01 -9.13 -8.28
CA GLU A 128 -11.67 -9.64 -8.54
C GLU A 128 -10.79 -8.60 -9.24
N GLN A 129 -11.36 -7.85 -10.17
CA GLN A 129 -10.64 -6.76 -10.85
C GLN A 129 -10.36 -5.60 -9.90
N LEU A 130 -11.35 -5.20 -9.08
CA LEU A 130 -11.17 -4.16 -8.07
C LEU A 130 -10.06 -4.54 -7.08
N GLN A 131 -10.08 -5.78 -6.59
CA GLN A 131 -9.03 -6.30 -5.71
C GLN A 131 -7.66 -6.24 -6.40
N SER A 132 -7.52 -6.86 -7.57
CA SER A 132 -6.24 -6.99 -8.29
C SER A 132 -5.63 -5.63 -8.64
N ILE A 133 -6.43 -4.72 -9.17
CA ILE A 133 -5.97 -3.38 -9.57
C ILE A 133 -5.63 -2.54 -8.34
N THR A 134 -6.43 -2.61 -7.26
CA THR A 134 -6.12 -1.90 -6.02
C THR A 134 -4.82 -2.41 -5.40
N GLU A 135 -4.63 -3.73 -5.31
CA GLU A 135 -3.38 -4.33 -4.84
C GLU A 135 -2.18 -3.92 -5.70
N SER A 136 -2.37 -3.84 -7.01
CA SER A 136 -1.33 -3.39 -7.95
C SER A 136 -1.00 -1.91 -7.75
N ALA A 137 -2.01 -1.06 -7.53
CA ALA A 137 -1.81 0.36 -7.24
C ALA A 137 -1.06 0.57 -5.92
N PHE A 138 -1.39 -0.19 -4.87
CA PHE A 138 -0.62 -0.20 -3.63
C PHE A 138 0.83 -0.68 -3.83
N ALA A 139 1.02 -1.74 -4.62
CA ALA A 139 2.36 -2.24 -4.93
C ALA A 139 3.23 -1.20 -5.64
N LEU A 140 2.66 -0.47 -6.59
CA LEU A 140 3.32 0.64 -7.28
C LEU A 140 3.63 1.80 -6.32
N ARG A 141 2.67 2.18 -5.46
CA ARG A 141 2.87 3.21 -4.42
C ARG A 141 4.00 2.85 -3.48
N ASP A 142 3.96 1.64 -2.94
CA ASP A 142 4.88 1.21 -1.88
C ASP A 142 6.29 0.89 -2.40
N THR A 143 6.46 0.75 -3.74
CA THR A 143 7.75 0.42 -4.37
C THR A 143 8.38 1.60 -5.08
N PHE A 144 7.57 2.37 -5.81
CA PHE A 144 8.03 3.48 -6.66
C PHE A 144 7.55 4.85 -6.19
N GLU A 145 6.81 4.90 -5.08
CA GLU A 145 6.21 6.12 -4.53
C GLU A 145 5.18 6.78 -5.48
N TYR A 146 4.57 6.01 -6.38
CA TYR A 146 3.55 6.53 -7.29
C TYR A 146 2.24 6.78 -6.56
N ASP A 147 1.62 7.93 -6.82
CA ASP A 147 0.27 8.21 -6.32
C ASP A 147 -0.77 7.28 -6.98
N ILE A 148 -1.69 6.72 -6.16
CA ILE A 148 -2.72 5.78 -6.64
C ILE A 148 -3.62 6.44 -7.69
N SER A 149 -3.97 7.73 -7.51
CA SER A 149 -4.81 8.45 -8.45
C SER A 149 -4.08 8.69 -9.78
N GLU A 150 -2.79 8.99 -9.74
CA GLU A 150 -1.98 9.21 -10.94
C GLU A 150 -1.76 7.92 -11.72
N SER A 151 -1.35 6.84 -11.05
CA SER A 151 -1.14 5.53 -11.69
C SER A 151 -2.43 4.95 -12.29
N THR A 152 -3.57 5.09 -11.59
CA THR A 152 -4.86 4.64 -12.13
C THR A 152 -5.36 5.51 -13.28
N ARG A 153 -5.07 6.83 -13.31
CA ARG A 153 -5.35 7.69 -14.48
C ARG A 153 -4.49 7.31 -15.67
N ALA A 154 -3.21 6.98 -15.46
CA ALA A 154 -2.35 6.49 -16.52
C ALA A 154 -2.88 5.16 -17.09
N ALA A 155 -3.26 4.22 -16.21
CA ALA A 155 -3.90 2.98 -16.62
C ALA A 155 -5.19 3.24 -17.40
N LYS A 156 -6.04 4.17 -16.96
CA LYS A 156 -7.25 4.58 -17.68
C LYS A 156 -6.94 5.10 -19.08
N ALA A 157 -5.91 5.94 -19.21
CA ALA A 157 -5.50 6.45 -20.51
C ALA A 157 -5.07 5.32 -21.46
N MET A 158 -4.37 4.32 -20.97
CA MET A 158 -4.00 3.12 -21.74
C MET A 158 -5.23 2.28 -22.12
N MET A 159 -6.12 2.03 -21.17
CA MET A 159 -7.37 1.29 -21.42
C MET A 159 -8.22 1.97 -22.51
N ASP A 160 -8.41 3.28 -22.43
CA ASP A 160 -9.26 4.04 -23.33
C ASP A 160 -8.67 4.17 -24.75
N ASN A 161 -7.35 4.29 -24.86
CA ASN A 161 -6.69 4.53 -26.14
C ASN A 161 -6.21 3.26 -26.84
N PHE A 162 -5.82 2.23 -26.07
CA PHE A 162 -5.24 1.00 -26.62
C PHE A 162 -6.11 -0.22 -26.40
N GLY A 163 -7.12 -0.13 -25.51
CA GLY A 163 -8.03 -1.26 -25.25
C GLY A 163 -7.45 -2.36 -24.37
N VAL A 164 -6.32 -2.12 -23.70
CA VAL A 164 -5.74 -3.05 -22.73
C VAL A 164 -6.60 -3.10 -21.46
N SER A 165 -6.51 -4.20 -20.72
CA SER A 165 -7.18 -4.33 -19.41
C SER A 165 -6.48 -3.48 -18.34
N GLY A 166 -7.17 -3.22 -17.21
CA GLY A 166 -6.57 -2.51 -16.09
C GLY A 166 -5.37 -3.25 -15.49
N ASP A 167 -5.47 -4.56 -15.35
CA ASP A 167 -4.35 -5.40 -14.85
C ASP A 167 -3.14 -5.35 -15.79
N GLU A 168 -3.38 -5.37 -17.09
CA GLU A 168 -2.34 -5.31 -18.12
C GLU A 168 -1.65 -3.91 -18.10
N ALA A 169 -2.44 -2.85 -18.01
CA ALA A 169 -1.92 -1.49 -17.88
C ALA A 169 -1.04 -1.32 -16.63
N MET A 170 -1.49 -1.81 -15.46
CA MET A 170 -0.71 -1.77 -14.22
C MET A 170 0.58 -2.59 -14.34
N SER A 171 0.53 -3.75 -15.01
CA SER A 171 1.72 -4.59 -15.25
C SER A 171 2.74 -3.89 -16.16
N MET A 172 2.28 -3.19 -17.18
CA MET A 172 3.16 -2.42 -18.07
C MET A 172 3.80 -1.23 -17.35
N ILE A 173 3.04 -0.52 -16.49
CA ILE A 173 3.58 0.55 -15.65
C ILE A 173 4.67 0.01 -14.73
N ALA A 174 4.41 -1.12 -14.05
CA ALA A 174 5.38 -1.77 -13.17
C ALA A 174 6.66 -2.17 -13.91
N ALA A 175 6.52 -2.82 -15.07
CA ALA A 175 7.65 -3.23 -15.91
C ALA A 175 8.45 -2.02 -16.41
N GLY A 176 7.78 -0.97 -16.87
CA GLY A 176 8.42 0.27 -17.30
C GLY A 176 9.24 0.91 -16.18
N ALA A 177 8.70 0.98 -14.97
CA ALA A 177 9.41 1.49 -13.80
C ALA A 177 10.63 0.62 -13.43
N GLN A 178 10.48 -0.72 -13.43
CA GLN A 178 11.58 -1.65 -13.16
C GLN A 178 12.69 -1.58 -14.21
N ASN A 179 12.32 -1.37 -15.48
CA ASN A 179 13.25 -1.19 -16.59
C ASN A 179 13.90 0.21 -16.62
N GLY A 180 13.60 1.05 -15.62
CA GLY A 180 14.23 2.35 -15.46
C GLY A 180 13.65 3.45 -16.37
N LEU A 181 12.44 3.27 -16.91
CA LEU A 181 11.80 4.31 -17.72
C LEU A 181 11.41 5.55 -16.91
N ASP A 182 11.37 5.42 -15.60
CA ASP A 182 11.09 6.57 -14.71
C ASP A 182 12.35 7.37 -14.30
N TYR A 183 13.39 7.33 -15.12
CA TYR A 183 14.66 8.02 -14.85
C TYR A 183 14.53 9.55 -14.72
N SER A 184 13.49 10.14 -15.27
CA SER A 184 13.18 11.57 -15.18
C SER A 184 12.03 11.89 -14.21
N GLY A 185 11.39 10.87 -13.60
CA GLY A 185 10.22 11.04 -12.75
C GLY A 185 8.93 11.39 -13.49
N GLU A 186 8.83 11.05 -14.79
CA GLU A 186 7.75 11.48 -15.68
C GLU A 186 7.00 10.31 -16.34
N LEU A 187 7.29 9.05 -15.94
CA LEU A 187 6.68 7.89 -16.60
C LEU A 187 5.15 7.94 -16.55
N ILE A 188 4.56 8.16 -15.38
CA ILE A 188 3.11 8.17 -15.17
C ILE A 188 2.46 9.31 -15.96
N ASP A 189 3.05 10.51 -15.91
CA ASP A 189 2.56 11.67 -16.63
C ASP A 189 2.67 11.48 -18.14
N SER A 190 3.80 10.95 -18.63
CA SER A 190 4.03 10.68 -20.05
C SER A 190 3.03 9.67 -20.59
N ILE A 191 2.71 8.60 -19.86
CA ILE A 191 1.68 7.63 -20.23
C ILE A 191 0.32 8.34 -20.33
N SER A 192 -0.03 9.14 -19.32
CA SER A 192 -1.32 9.83 -19.26
C SER A 192 -1.48 10.84 -20.40
N GLU A 193 -0.46 11.61 -20.70
CA GLU A 193 -0.51 12.68 -21.71
C GLU A 193 -0.46 12.14 -23.13
N TYR A 194 0.41 11.15 -23.40
CA TYR A 194 0.75 10.78 -24.76
C TYR A 194 0.01 9.56 -25.32
N SER A 195 -0.67 8.75 -24.50
CA SER A 195 -1.42 7.56 -24.98
C SER A 195 -2.33 7.87 -26.17
N THR A 196 -3.05 8.99 -26.13
CA THR A 196 -3.91 9.42 -27.24
C THR A 196 -3.12 9.73 -28.51
N GLN A 197 -1.91 10.26 -28.41
CA GLN A 197 -1.09 10.65 -29.55
C GLN A 197 -0.45 9.42 -30.21
N PHE A 198 -0.02 8.45 -29.40
CA PHE A 198 0.45 7.15 -29.89
C PHE A 198 -0.67 6.39 -30.64
N ALA A 199 -1.86 6.34 -30.06
CA ALA A 199 -3.01 5.73 -30.71
C ALA A 199 -3.37 6.38 -32.06
N LYS A 200 -3.23 7.71 -32.19
CA LYS A 200 -3.48 8.43 -33.46
C LYS A 200 -2.56 8.01 -34.61
N VAL A 201 -1.32 7.66 -34.32
CA VAL A 201 -0.38 7.16 -35.32
C VAL A 201 -0.41 5.63 -35.44
N GLY A 202 -1.41 5.00 -34.81
CA GLY A 202 -1.67 3.56 -34.92
C GLY A 202 -0.81 2.68 -34.02
N LEU A 203 -0.04 3.28 -33.12
CA LEU A 203 0.76 2.58 -32.13
C LEU A 203 -0.11 2.07 -30.98
N ASP A 204 0.22 0.93 -30.43
CA ASP A 204 -0.42 0.34 -29.28
C ASP A 204 0.36 0.57 -27.97
N ALA A 205 -0.08 -0.01 -26.86
CA ALA A 205 0.58 0.14 -25.57
C ALA A 205 2.00 -0.44 -25.57
N ASP A 206 2.18 -1.61 -26.20
CA ASP A 206 3.49 -2.26 -26.32
C ASP A 206 4.48 -1.36 -27.08
N ASP A 207 4.01 -0.79 -28.20
CA ASP A 207 4.81 0.14 -29.01
C ASP A 207 5.20 1.39 -28.21
N MET A 208 4.27 1.94 -27.41
CA MET A 208 4.53 3.14 -26.60
C MET A 208 5.69 2.89 -25.61
N PHE A 209 5.64 1.78 -24.86
CA PHE A 209 6.69 1.47 -23.89
C PHE A 209 8.03 1.19 -24.58
N LYS A 210 8.05 0.49 -25.72
CA LYS A 210 9.26 0.26 -26.50
C LYS A 210 9.84 1.54 -27.07
N ILE A 211 9.01 2.47 -27.52
CA ILE A 211 9.45 3.79 -27.99
C ILE A 211 10.05 4.58 -26.83
N PHE A 212 9.44 4.56 -25.66
CA PHE A 212 10.02 5.17 -24.46
C PHE A 212 11.38 4.57 -24.11
N GLU A 213 11.49 3.24 -24.17
CA GLU A 213 12.76 2.53 -23.93
C GLU A 213 13.83 2.92 -24.95
N LYS A 214 13.51 2.91 -26.25
CA LYS A 214 14.44 3.34 -27.32
C LYS A 214 14.84 4.80 -27.20
N GLY A 215 13.92 5.68 -26.85
CA GLY A 215 14.21 7.08 -26.57
C GLY A 215 15.19 7.24 -25.42
N ALA A 216 14.98 6.53 -24.29
CA ALA A 216 15.87 6.54 -23.15
C ALA A 216 17.27 5.99 -23.49
N GLU A 217 17.35 4.83 -24.17
CA GLU A 217 18.59 4.21 -24.63
C GLU A 217 19.39 5.12 -25.58
N SER A 218 18.69 5.89 -26.43
CA SER A 218 19.31 6.81 -27.38
C SER A 218 19.70 8.15 -26.78
N GLY A 219 19.56 8.32 -25.46
CA GLY A 219 20.01 9.49 -24.72
C GLY A 219 19.00 10.62 -24.64
N ALA A 220 17.71 10.38 -24.87
CA ALA A 220 16.66 11.34 -24.53
C ALA A 220 16.79 11.72 -23.06
N TRP A 221 16.82 13.03 -22.77
CA TRP A 221 17.06 13.47 -21.39
C TRP A 221 15.85 13.31 -20.47
N ASN A 222 14.64 13.17 -21.05
CA ASN A 222 13.42 12.78 -20.33
C ASN A 222 12.40 12.11 -21.27
N LEU A 223 11.39 11.43 -20.70
CA LEU A 223 10.33 10.76 -21.46
C LEU A 223 9.36 11.74 -22.14
N ASP A 224 9.12 12.90 -21.52
CA ASP A 224 8.24 13.93 -22.05
C ASP A 224 8.65 14.32 -23.48
N LYS A 225 9.94 14.48 -23.74
CA LYS A 225 10.46 14.79 -25.08
C LYS A 225 10.24 13.68 -26.10
N VAL A 226 10.28 12.42 -25.67
CA VAL A 226 9.97 11.28 -26.55
C VAL A 226 8.49 11.28 -26.91
N GLY A 227 7.62 11.50 -25.92
CA GLY A 227 6.19 11.65 -26.12
C GLY A 227 5.83 12.82 -27.02
N ASP A 228 6.45 13.99 -26.79
CA ASP A 228 6.27 15.19 -27.61
C ASP A 228 6.69 14.98 -29.06
N ALA A 229 7.73 14.19 -29.33
CA ALA A 229 8.13 13.89 -30.69
C ALA A 229 7.03 13.13 -31.46
N VAL A 230 6.43 12.13 -30.84
CA VAL A 230 5.30 11.39 -31.42
C VAL A 230 4.07 12.28 -31.55
N LYS A 231 3.81 13.16 -30.57
CA LYS A 231 2.70 14.14 -30.59
C LYS A 231 2.86 15.13 -31.73
N GLU A 232 4.02 15.78 -31.87
CA GLU A 232 4.31 16.70 -32.96
C GLU A 232 4.16 16.02 -34.33
N PHE A 233 4.72 14.82 -34.46
CA PHE A 233 4.53 14.04 -35.68
C PHE A 233 3.07 13.72 -35.94
N SER A 234 2.29 13.31 -34.94
CA SER A 234 0.87 12.97 -35.09
C SER A 234 0.03 14.12 -35.60
N ILE A 235 0.40 15.36 -35.23
CA ILE A 235 -0.27 16.59 -35.68
C ILE A 235 0.15 16.91 -37.12
N ARG A 236 1.45 16.92 -37.37
CA ARG A 236 2.00 17.29 -38.68
C ARG A 236 1.64 16.30 -39.78
N ALA A 237 1.67 15.03 -39.50
CA ALA A 237 1.37 13.97 -40.46
C ALA A 237 0.01 14.15 -41.19
N ILE A 238 -0.93 14.91 -40.60
CA ILE A 238 -2.28 15.12 -41.12
C ILE A 238 -2.66 16.61 -41.27
N ASP A 239 -1.75 17.56 -40.98
CA ASP A 239 -2.09 19.00 -40.97
C ASP A 239 -2.26 19.62 -42.36
N GLY A 240 -1.77 18.91 -43.38
CA GLY A 240 -1.87 19.37 -44.77
C GLY A 240 -1.02 20.62 -45.08
N SER A 241 -0.04 20.96 -44.21
CA SER A 241 0.81 22.13 -44.44
C SER A 241 1.84 21.91 -45.55
N ASP A 242 2.23 23.00 -46.20
CA ASP A 242 3.29 22.97 -47.23
C ASP A 242 4.61 22.46 -46.63
N SER A 243 4.89 22.75 -45.38
CA SER A 243 6.09 22.27 -44.68
C SER A 243 6.10 20.77 -44.57
N THR A 244 5.01 20.16 -44.04
CA THR A 244 4.90 18.70 -43.90
C THR A 244 4.92 18.01 -45.27
N ALA A 245 4.25 18.58 -46.30
CA ALA A 245 4.30 18.05 -47.65
C ALA A 245 5.72 18.07 -48.25
N ALA A 246 6.49 19.14 -47.97
CA ALA A 246 7.90 19.20 -48.36
C ALA A 246 8.75 18.16 -47.61
N GLY A 247 8.50 17.95 -46.32
CA GLY A 247 9.17 16.93 -45.50
C GLY A 247 8.94 15.51 -46.04
N PHE A 248 7.69 15.11 -46.29
CA PHE A 248 7.40 13.80 -46.91
C PHE A 248 8.01 13.68 -48.32
N THR A 249 7.98 14.75 -49.13
CA THR A 249 8.62 14.73 -50.47
C THR A 249 10.12 14.53 -50.37
N ALA A 250 10.79 15.16 -49.43
CA ALA A 250 12.25 15.04 -49.21
C ALA A 250 12.66 13.62 -48.87
N ILE A 251 11.83 12.86 -48.13
CA ILE A 251 12.06 11.47 -47.80
C ILE A 251 11.50 10.49 -48.84
N GLY A 252 11.02 10.99 -49.99
CA GLY A 252 10.52 10.18 -51.10
C GLY A 252 9.11 9.61 -50.90
N LEU A 253 8.34 10.12 -49.97
CA LEU A 253 6.97 9.71 -49.68
C LEU A 253 5.95 10.73 -50.17
N ASN A 254 4.74 10.28 -50.52
CA ASN A 254 3.65 11.16 -50.93
C ASN A 254 2.86 11.61 -49.71
N ALA A 255 2.77 12.93 -49.49
CA ALA A 255 2.12 13.52 -48.31
C ALA A 255 0.62 13.17 -48.22
N ASP A 256 -0.12 13.20 -49.35
CA ASP A 256 -1.55 12.89 -49.38
C ASP A 256 -1.81 11.42 -49.07
N GLU A 257 -0.95 10.50 -49.58
CA GLU A 257 -1.03 9.08 -49.26
C GLU A 257 -0.71 8.80 -47.78
N MET A 258 0.28 9.47 -47.23
CA MET A 258 0.66 9.34 -45.85
C MET A 258 -0.44 9.87 -44.90
N ALA A 259 -0.97 11.05 -45.18
CA ALA A 259 -2.10 11.59 -44.43
C ALA A 259 -3.34 10.66 -44.49
N ALA A 260 -3.62 10.05 -45.64
CA ALA A 260 -4.69 9.08 -45.78
C ALA A 260 -4.44 7.80 -44.95
N LYS A 261 -3.19 7.32 -44.89
CA LYS A 261 -2.80 6.16 -44.07
C LYS A 261 -2.92 6.45 -42.57
N PHE A 262 -2.46 7.62 -42.12
CA PHE A 262 -2.64 8.04 -40.71
C PHE A 262 -4.12 8.26 -40.35
N GLY A 263 -4.92 8.80 -41.28
CA GLY A 263 -6.37 8.93 -41.11
C GLY A 263 -7.13 7.59 -41.02
N GLN A 264 -6.56 6.47 -41.49
CA GLN A 264 -7.12 5.14 -41.33
C GLN A 264 -6.87 4.54 -39.94
N GLY A 265 -5.79 4.97 -39.26
CA GLY A 265 -5.40 4.46 -37.93
C GLY A 265 -4.89 3.01 -37.95
N GLY A 266 -4.69 2.43 -36.78
CA GLY A 266 -4.28 1.05 -36.57
C GLY A 266 -3.01 0.66 -37.33
N GLU A 267 -2.89 -0.62 -37.73
CA GLU A 267 -1.72 -1.18 -38.41
C GLU A 267 -1.28 -0.39 -39.65
N THR A 268 -2.22 0.24 -40.36
CA THR A 268 -1.90 1.05 -41.54
C THR A 268 -1.14 2.31 -41.15
N ALA A 269 -1.55 2.98 -40.07
CA ALA A 269 -0.86 4.16 -39.54
C ALA A 269 0.47 3.78 -38.89
N LYS A 270 0.53 2.69 -38.10
CA LYS A 270 1.76 2.14 -37.51
C LYS A 270 2.82 1.87 -38.58
N LYS A 271 2.43 1.20 -39.66
CA LYS A 271 3.33 0.96 -40.79
C LYS A 271 3.78 2.27 -41.44
N ALA A 272 2.88 3.23 -41.62
CA ALA A 272 3.22 4.52 -42.20
C ALA A 272 4.21 5.30 -41.30
N PHE A 273 4.08 5.23 -39.97
CA PHE A 273 5.01 5.80 -39.03
C PHE A 273 6.41 5.17 -39.16
N SER A 274 6.50 3.84 -39.11
CA SER A 274 7.76 3.11 -39.29
C SER A 274 8.40 3.40 -40.65
N ASP A 275 7.61 3.38 -41.77
CA ASP A 275 8.11 3.68 -43.11
C ASP A 275 8.66 5.14 -43.18
N THR A 276 8.02 6.09 -42.49
CA THR A 276 8.47 7.49 -42.44
C THR A 276 9.83 7.61 -41.74
N LEU A 277 9.98 7.01 -40.57
CA LEU A 277 11.24 7.03 -39.80
C LEU A 277 12.37 6.36 -40.59
N LYS A 278 12.13 5.20 -41.18
CA LYS A 278 13.11 4.50 -42.02
C LYS A 278 13.50 5.30 -43.24
N ALA A 279 12.57 5.95 -43.90
CA ALA A 279 12.86 6.81 -45.04
C ALA A 279 13.70 8.02 -44.62
N LEU A 280 13.39 8.65 -43.46
CA LEU A 280 14.14 9.76 -42.89
C LEU A 280 15.57 9.35 -42.55
N SER A 281 15.76 8.19 -41.90
CA SER A 281 17.08 7.62 -41.57
C SER A 281 17.94 7.37 -42.80
N SER A 282 17.32 7.05 -43.94
CA SER A 282 18.02 6.74 -45.20
C SER A 282 18.62 7.95 -45.94
N ILE A 283 18.30 9.19 -45.51
CA ILE A 283 18.89 10.40 -46.11
C ILE A 283 20.37 10.48 -45.70
N GLU A 284 21.27 10.56 -46.71
CA GLU A 284 22.70 10.64 -46.46
C GLU A 284 23.19 12.08 -46.19
N ASP A 285 22.55 13.09 -46.81
CA ASP A 285 22.92 14.51 -46.63
C ASP A 285 22.34 15.01 -45.29
N PRO A 286 23.21 15.43 -44.31
CA PRO A 286 22.73 15.87 -43.01
C PRO A 286 21.82 17.11 -43.07
N LEU A 287 22.04 18.03 -44.02
CA LEU A 287 21.23 19.24 -44.13
C LEU A 287 19.83 18.93 -44.70
N GLU A 288 19.76 18.00 -45.64
CA GLU A 288 18.47 17.53 -46.18
C GLU A 288 17.73 16.71 -45.12
N LYS A 289 18.44 15.87 -44.36
CA LYS A 289 17.90 15.11 -43.25
C LYS A 289 17.31 16.03 -42.17
N ASP A 290 18.07 17.02 -41.71
CA ASP A 290 17.62 17.99 -40.71
C ASP A 290 16.41 18.79 -41.19
N ALA A 291 16.41 19.24 -42.43
CA ALA A 291 15.28 19.96 -42.98
C ALA A 291 13.99 19.11 -43.06
N ALA A 292 14.13 17.83 -43.45
CA ALA A 292 13.01 16.89 -43.45
C ALA A 292 12.54 16.55 -42.02
N GLY A 293 13.50 16.31 -41.11
CA GLY A 293 13.22 16.03 -39.71
C GLY A 293 12.47 17.15 -39.01
N VAL A 294 12.92 18.40 -39.17
CA VAL A 294 12.24 19.57 -38.62
C VAL A 294 10.84 19.75 -39.26
N ALA A 295 10.70 19.46 -40.54
CA ALA A 295 9.41 19.53 -41.21
C ALA A 295 8.37 18.54 -40.68
N LEU A 296 8.81 17.34 -40.27
CA LEU A 296 7.98 16.23 -39.81
C LEU A 296 7.81 16.17 -38.29
N PHE A 297 8.83 16.53 -37.53
CA PHE A 297 8.86 16.45 -36.08
C PHE A 297 8.94 17.79 -35.35
N GLY A 298 8.93 18.91 -36.13
CA GLY A 298 9.05 20.24 -35.52
C GLY A 298 10.36 20.42 -34.74
N THR A 299 10.27 21.17 -33.66
CA THR A 299 11.42 21.43 -32.78
C THR A 299 11.89 20.16 -32.04
N MET A 300 11.08 19.12 -31.99
CA MET A 300 11.46 17.86 -31.33
C MET A 300 12.61 17.13 -32.05
N TRP A 301 12.77 17.39 -33.36
CA TRP A 301 13.93 16.91 -34.11
C TRP A 301 15.26 17.48 -33.57
N GLU A 302 15.24 18.77 -33.18
CA GLU A 302 16.41 19.42 -32.60
C GLU A 302 16.58 19.09 -31.10
N ASP A 303 15.47 19.01 -30.36
CA ASP A 303 15.47 18.79 -28.91
C ASP A 303 15.95 17.38 -28.53
N LEU A 304 15.49 16.35 -29.23
CA LEU A 304 15.92 14.96 -29.02
C LEU A 304 17.21 14.63 -29.76
N GLY A 305 17.43 15.28 -30.90
CA GLY A 305 18.47 14.94 -31.86
C GLY A 305 18.05 13.87 -32.86
N PRO A 306 18.64 13.90 -34.06
CA PRO A 306 18.30 12.99 -35.17
C PRO A 306 18.40 11.50 -34.77
N GLU A 307 19.47 11.13 -34.07
CA GLU A 307 19.75 9.75 -33.67
C GLU A 307 18.66 9.18 -32.77
N ALA A 308 18.17 9.96 -31.80
CA ALA A 308 17.12 9.52 -30.90
C ALA A 308 15.76 9.39 -31.60
N VAL A 309 15.41 10.32 -32.51
CA VAL A 309 14.15 10.22 -33.29
C VAL A 309 14.20 9.03 -34.26
N GLU A 310 15.34 8.81 -34.93
CA GLU A 310 15.53 7.68 -35.85
C GLU A 310 15.45 6.34 -35.13
N ALA A 311 15.97 6.24 -33.90
CA ALA A 311 15.93 5.03 -33.08
C ALA A 311 14.49 4.59 -32.74
N LEU A 312 13.52 5.52 -32.78
CA LEU A 312 12.10 5.16 -32.59
C LEU A 312 11.53 4.26 -33.72
N ALA A 313 12.27 4.09 -34.83
CA ALA A 313 11.91 3.15 -35.89
C ALA A 313 12.26 1.70 -35.55
N ASP A 314 13.16 1.48 -34.61
CA ASP A 314 13.73 0.16 -34.27
C ASP A 314 12.95 -0.53 -33.14
N ILE A 315 11.62 -0.38 -33.17
CA ILE A 315 10.74 -1.14 -32.28
C ILE A 315 10.55 -2.55 -32.83
N GLU A 316 10.89 -3.55 -32.03
CA GLU A 316 10.66 -4.95 -32.38
C GLU A 316 9.16 -5.27 -32.30
N ASP A 317 8.68 -6.11 -33.25
CA ASP A 317 7.33 -6.64 -33.18
C ASP A 317 7.17 -7.56 -31.95
N GLY A 318 6.03 -7.49 -31.28
CA GLY A 318 5.68 -8.35 -30.14
C GLY A 318 5.25 -7.57 -28.90
N ALA A 319 4.89 -8.28 -27.84
CA ALA A 319 4.49 -7.68 -26.59
C ALA A 319 5.69 -7.04 -25.85
N TYR A 320 5.42 -5.99 -25.08
CA TYR A 320 6.38 -5.46 -24.11
C TYR A 320 6.54 -6.49 -22.99
N ASP A 321 7.76 -6.72 -22.55
CA ASP A 321 8.01 -7.73 -21.51
C ASP A 321 7.55 -7.23 -20.14
N THR A 322 6.40 -7.72 -19.73
CA THR A 322 5.81 -7.45 -18.40
C THR A 322 5.89 -8.66 -17.48
N TYR A 323 6.58 -9.74 -17.92
CA TYR A 323 6.56 -11.02 -17.22
C TYR A 323 7.11 -10.89 -15.79
N GLY A 324 6.24 -11.17 -14.84
CA GLY A 324 6.60 -11.19 -13.42
C GLY A 324 6.73 -9.82 -12.75
N ALA A 325 6.63 -8.70 -13.47
CA ALA A 325 6.92 -7.38 -12.90
C ALA A 325 6.11 -7.08 -11.63
N LEU A 326 4.79 -7.25 -11.65
CA LEU A 326 3.96 -7.09 -10.46
C LEU A 326 4.12 -8.23 -9.46
N ASP A 327 4.30 -9.46 -9.92
CA ASP A 327 4.49 -10.63 -9.06
C ASP A 327 5.80 -10.54 -8.29
N ASP A 328 6.86 -10.06 -8.92
CA ASP A 328 8.16 -9.82 -8.28
C ASP A 328 8.04 -8.73 -7.19
N ILE A 329 7.34 -7.63 -7.47
CA ILE A 329 7.06 -6.58 -6.48
C ILE A 329 6.24 -7.15 -5.32
N LYS A 330 5.18 -7.89 -5.61
CA LYS A 330 4.32 -8.51 -4.61
C LYS A 330 5.08 -9.56 -3.78
N GLY A 331 5.97 -10.34 -4.40
CA GLY A 331 6.82 -11.34 -3.74
C GLY A 331 7.77 -10.73 -2.73
N VAL A 332 8.47 -9.66 -3.11
CA VAL A 332 9.46 -8.98 -2.23
C VAL A 332 8.81 -8.35 -0.99
N LYS A 333 7.54 -7.95 -1.07
CA LYS A 333 6.82 -7.31 0.04
C LYS A 333 6.77 -8.15 1.33
N TYR A 334 6.91 -9.47 1.23
CA TYR A 334 6.86 -10.40 2.37
C TYR A 334 8.22 -11.01 2.73
N ASP A 335 9.31 -10.57 2.11
CA ASP A 335 10.64 -11.16 2.30
C ASP A 335 11.31 -10.76 3.63
N ASP A 336 10.82 -9.71 4.30
CA ASP A 336 11.35 -9.31 5.59
C ASP A 336 10.49 -9.79 6.77
N LEU A 337 11.13 -9.98 7.92
CA LEU A 337 10.45 -10.45 9.13
C LEU A 337 9.36 -9.51 9.62
N GLY A 338 9.49 -8.20 9.39
CA GLY A 338 8.51 -7.18 9.78
C GLY A 338 7.21 -7.38 9.01
N SER A 339 7.32 -7.48 7.68
CA SER A 339 6.19 -7.72 6.78
C SER A 339 5.50 -9.06 7.07
N MET A 340 6.28 -10.12 7.36
CA MET A 340 5.73 -11.42 7.77
C MET A 340 4.93 -11.34 9.07
N PHE A 341 5.43 -10.61 10.09
CA PHE A 341 4.71 -10.41 11.35
C PHE A 341 3.44 -9.57 11.17
N GLU A 342 3.50 -8.53 10.34
CA GLU A 342 2.32 -7.72 10.03
C GLU A 342 1.26 -8.54 9.29
N GLY A 343 1.64 -9.33 8.30
CA GLY A 343 0.74 -10.26 7.62
C GLY A 343 0.11 -11.29 8.55
N LEU A 344 0.89 -11.83 9.51
CA LEU A 344 0.36 -12.71 10.54
C LEU A 344 -0.64 -12.00 11.45
N LYS A 345 -0.32 -10.78 11.90
CA LYS A 345 -1.21 -9.96 12.73
C LYS A 345 -2.53 -9.71 12.00
N ARG A 346 -2.49 -9.26 10.73
CA ARG A 346 -3.68 -9.02 9.89
C ARG A 346 -4.50 -10.30 9.69
N SER A 347 -3.85 -11.43 9.51
CA SER A 347 -4.54 -12.73 9.43
C SER A 347 -5.31 -13.07 10.71
N VAL A 348 -4.73 -12.78 11.89
CA VAL A 348 -5.40 -12.95 13.17
C VAL A 348 -6.56 -11.95 13.32
N GLU A 349 -6.40 -10.72 12.89
CA GLU A 349 -7.44 -9.69 12.90
C GLU A 349 -8.64 -10.11 12.05
N MET A 350 -8.43 -10.67 10.87
CA MET A 350 -9.51 -11.21 10.02
C MET A 350 -10.25 -12.39 10.68
N LEU A 351 -9.58 -13.20 11.49
CA LEU A 351 -10.24 -14.25 12.26
C LEU A 351 -11.10 -13.71 13.41
N VAL A 352 -10.75 -12.56 13.94
CA VAL A 352 -11.45 -11.94 15.08
C VAL A 352 -12.57 -10.98 14.62
N LEU A 353 -12.49 -10.45 13.42
CA LEU A 353 -13.44 -9.48 12.85
C LEU A 353 -14.90 -9.95 12.96
N PRO A 354 -15.30 -11.18 12.58
CA PRO A 354 -16.69 -11.63 12.68
C PRO A 354 -17.24 -11.62 14.12
N LEU A 355 -16.37 -11.73 15.13
CA LEU A 355 -16.80 -11.61 16.54
C LEU A 355 -17.18 -10.16 16.85
N GLY A 356 -16.47 -9.18 16.30
CA GLY A 356 -16.81 -7.76 16.44
C GLY A 356 -18.13 -7.44 15.79
N GLU A 357 -18.34 -7.87 14.56
CA GLU A 357 -19.61 -7.69 13.82
C GLU A 357 -20.82 -8.27 14.56
N MET A 358 -20.64 -9.42 15.21
CA MET A 358 -21.71 -10.02 16.02
C MET A 358 -22.00 -9.26 17.32
N LEU A 359 -21.01 -8.55 17.87
CA LEU A 359 -21.12 -7.81 19.13
C LEU A 359 -21.69 -6.39 18.93
N ILE A 360 -21.46 -5.76 17.78
CA ILE A 360 -21.94 -4.39 17.49
C ILE A 360 -23.46 -4.23 17.69
N PRO A 361 -24.32 -5.08 17.12
CA PRO A 361 -25.78 -4.96 17.34
C PRO A 361 -26.17 -5.08 18.81
N VAL A 362 -25.53 -6.01 19.54
CA VAL A 362 -25.80 -6.23 20.96
C VAL A 362 -25.38 -5.01 21.80
N LEU A 363 -24.25 -4.40 21.46
CA LEU A 363 -23.79 -3.17 22.13
C LEU A 363 -24.67 -1.97 21.77
N SER A 364 -25.13 -1.88 20.53
CA SER A 364 -26.04 -0.81 20.09
C SER A 364 -27.36 -0.88 20.86
N GLU A 365 -27.95 -2.07 20.99
CA GLU A 365 -29.18 -2.28 21.78
C GLU A 365 -28.95 -1.93 23.26
N LEU A 366 -27.82 -2.35 23.84
CA LEU A 366 -27.46 -2.01 25.22
C LEU A 366 -27.27 -0.48 25.40
N ILE A 367 -26.65 0.20 24.44
CA ILE A 367 -26.45 1.65 24.47
C ILE A 367 -27.83 2.37 24.41
N GLU A 368 -28.72 1.93 23.54
CA GLU A 368 -30.05 2.50 23.42
C GLU A 368 -30.87 2.36 24.73
N GLU A 369 -30.70 1.27 25.47
CA GLU A 369 -31.35 1.06 26.76
C GLU A 369 -30.69 1.84 27.91
N VAL A 370 -29.38 1.92 27.91
CA VAL A 370 -28.59 2.52 29.01
C VAL A 370 -28.44 4.04 28.85
N LEU A 371 -28.39 4.56 27.63
CA LEU A 371 -28.16 5.99 27.38
C LEU A 371 -29.24 6.90 28.02
N PRO A 372 -30.56 6.59 27.95
CA PRO A 372 -31.59 7.38 28.64
C PRO A 372 -31.39 7.39 30.16
N VAL A 373 -31.01 6.24 30.74
CA VAL A 373 -30.79 6.10 32.18
C VAL A 373 -29.53 6.93 32.58
N LEU A 374 -28.50 6.91 31.80
CA LEU A 374 -27.29 7.74 32.03
C LEU A 374 -27.61 9.23 31.91
N GLN A 375 -28.44 9.63 30.93
CA GLN A 375 -28.86 11.02 30.75
C GLN A 375 -29.72 11.52 31.94
N GLU A 376 -30.46 10.64 32.61
CA GLU A 376 -31.22 10.98 33.79
C GLU A 376 -30.37 11.06 35.06
N ILE A 377 -29.34 10.17 35.18
CA ILE A 377 -28.50 10.08 36.40
C ILE A 377 -27.30 11.05 36.35
N LEU A 378 -26.79 11.35 35.17
CA LEU A 378 -25.56 12.15 35.01
C LEU A 378 -25.70 13.60 35.56
N PRO A 379 -26.79 14.34 35.29
CA PRO A 379 -26.95 15.69 35.83
C PRO A 379 -26.96 15.76 37.37
N PRO A 380 -27.72 14.91 38.10
CA PRO A 380 -27.65 14.91 39.58
C PRO A 380 -26.28 14.49 40.12
N LEU A 381 -25.55 13.61 39.41
CA LEU A 381 -24.21 13.21 39.77
C LEU A 381 -23.22 14.38 39.61
N LEU A 382 -23.31 15.10 38.49
CA LEU A 382 -22.51 16.29 38.24
C LEU A 382 -22.78 17.40 39.27
N GLU A 383 -24.05 17.68 39.59
CA GLU A 383 -24.44 18.61 40.65
C GLU A 383 -23.86 18.20 42.03
N SER A 384 -23.94 16.89 42.32
CA SER A 384 -23.33 16.36 43.55
C SER A 384 -21.80 16.56 43.55
N PHE A 385 -21.17 16.28 42.42
CA PHE A 385 -19.71 16.43 42.25
C PHE A 385 -19.30 17.90 42.37
N GLU A 386 -20.04 18.83 41.73
CA GLU A 386 -19.82 20.25 41.85
C GLU A 386 -19.95 20.74 43.30
N SER A 387 -20.89 20.17 44.08
CA SER A 387 -21.05 20.49 45.48
C SER A 387 -19.90 19.97 46.37
N PHE A 388 -19.24 18.88 45.95
CA PHE A 388 -18.08 18.30 46.64
C PHE A 388 -16.76 18.99 46.29
N LEU A 389 -16.68 19.63 45.09
CA LEU A 389 -15.46 20.23 44.57
C LEU A 389 -14.83 21.24 45.54
N PRO A 390 -15.61 22.18 46.14
CA PRO A 390 -15.06 23.12 47.12
C PRO A 390 -14.42 22.42 48.34
N THR A 391 -15.07 21.36 48.84
CA THR A 391 -14.55 20.58 49.98
C THR A 391 -13.28 19.83 49.62
N LEU A 392 -13.16 19.31 48.40
CA LEU A 392 -11.94 18.67 47.89
C LEU A 392 -10.80 19.69 47.71
N ILE A 393 -11.11 20.90 47.22
CA ILE A 393 -10.15 22.00 47.10
C ILE A 393 -9.64 22.41 48.47
N GLU A 394 -10.54 22.63 49.42
CA GLU A 394 -10.19 23.03 50.81
C GLU A 394 -9.33 21.90 51.46
N MET A 395 -9.65 20.64 51.23
CA MET A 395 -8.86 19.53 51.74
C MET A 395 -7.47 19.47 51.07
N ALA A 396 -7.38 19.74 49.77
CA ALA A 396 -6.13 19.79 49.05
C ALA A 396 -5.27 20.97 49.50
N GLU A 397 -5.84 22.15 49.71
CA GLU A 397 -5.16 23.34 50.25
C GLU A 397 -4.61 23.12 51.66
N ASN A 398 -5.32 22.34 52.47
CA ASN A 398 -4.86 22.01 53.83
C ASN A 398 -3.81 20.89 53.89
N LEU A 399 -3.90 19.92 52.96
CA LEU A 399 -2.97 18.79 52.90
C LEU A 399 -1.66 19.12 52.15
N LEU A 400 -1.73 19.96 51.13
CA LEU A 400 -0.57 20.29 50.30
C LEU A 400 0.61 20.90 51.11
N PRO A 401 0.41 21.85 52.06
CA PRO A 401 1.48 22.33 52.92
C PRO A 401 2.10 21.23 53.78
N ILE A 402 1.27 20.31 54.31
CA ILE A 402 1.75 19.21 55.16
C ILE A 402 2.59 18.23 54.34
N ILE A 403 2.15 17.92 53.13
CA ILE A 403 2.89 17.05 52.20
C ILE A 403 4.23 17.71 51.83
N LEU A 404 4.20 19.01 51.48
CA LEU A 404 5.42 19.77 51.15
C LEU A 404 6.40 19.81 52.31
N ASP A 405 5.90 20.00 53.53
CA ASP A 405 6.75 20.00 54.73
C ASP A 405 7.40 18.61 54.96
N VAL A 406 6.64 17.55 54.84
CA VAL A 406 7.16 16.19 54.93
C VAL A 406 8.21 15.91 53.82
N PHE A 407 7.95 16.34 52.59
CA PHE A 407 8.94 16.21 51.51
C PHE A 407 10.21 17.03 51.77
N THR A 408 10.05 18.23 52.26
CA THR A 408 11.18 19.11 52.57
C THR A 408 12.04 18.55 53.72
N GLN A 409 11.44 17.85 54.67
CA GLN A 409 12.16 17.17 55.76
C GLN A 409 12.78 15.84 55.33
N LEU A 410 12.11 15.09 54.41
CA LEU A 410 12.59 13.81 53.89
C LEU A 410 13.70 13.96 52.85
N ALA A 411 13.65 15.01 52.03
CA ALA A 411 14.60 15.19 50.93
C ALA A 411 16.09 15.19 51.40
N PRO A 412 16.48 15.92 52.44
CA PRO A 412 17.87 15.90 52.91
C PRO A 412 18.27 14.52 53.52
N ILE A 413 17.32 13.83 54.14
CA ILE A 413 17.57 12.49 54.68
C ILE A 413 17.82 11.47 53.56
N LEU A 414 17.01 11.55 52.50
CA LEU A 414 17.18 10.72 51.31
C LEU A 414 18.48 11.03 50.58
N MET A 415 18.82 12.30 50.43
CA MET A 415 20.08 12.72 49.81
C MET A 415 21.29 12.21 50.61
N SER A 416 21.26 12.38 51.93
CA SER A 416 22.32 11.85 52.79
C SER A 416 22.45 10.31 52.74
N ALA A 417 21.33 9.63 52.67
CA ALA A 417 21.33 8.13 52.49
C ALA A 417 21.89 7.73 51.15
N ILE A 418 21.56 8.47 50.06
CA ILE A 418 22.10 8.21 48.74
C ILE A 418 23.61 8.48 48.71
N GLU A 419 24.07 9.58 49.28
CA GLU A 419 25.49 9.92 49.37
C GLU A 419 26.30 8.91 50.17
N GLU A 420 25.69 8.27 51.18
CA GLU A 420 26.34 7.24 52.01
C GLU A 420 26.33 5.87 51.37
N ILE A 421 25.28 5.50 50.61
CA ILE A 421 25.11 4.17 50.00
C ILE A 421 25.72 4.07 48.59
N LEU A 422 25.67 5.16 47.80
CA LEU A 422 26.09 5.14 46.39
C LEU A 422 27.59 4.83 46.21
N PRO A 423 28.53 5.44 47.00
CA PRO A 423 29.94 5.11 46.87
C PRO A 423 30.31 3.67 47.11
N PRO A 424 29.88 3.04 48.22
CA PRO A 424 30.18 1.61 48.45
C PRO A 424 29.50 0.70 47.42
N LEU A 425 28.34 1.06 46.91
CA LEU A 425 27.68 0.30 45.80
C LEU A 425 28.48 0.39 44.52
N MET A 426 29.01 1.56 44.20
CA MET A 426 29.89 1.74 43.02
C MET A 426 31.21 0.99 43.13
N GLU A 427 31.80 0.98 44.36
CA GLU A 427 33.01 0.16 44.65
C GLU A 427 32.73 -1.34 44.51
N ALA A 428 31.58 -1.80 44.99
CA ALA A 428 31.17 -3.20 44.83
C ALA A 428 30.94 -3.58 43.36
N LEU A 429 30.31 -2.69 42.57
CA LEU A 429 30.13 -2.88 41.12
C LEU A 429 31.49 -2.89 40.38
N GLN A 430 32.39 -1.98 40.72
CA GLN A 430 33.75 -2.00 40.15
C GLN A 430 34.54 -3.26 40.50
N ALA A 431 34.37 -3.79 41.72
CA ALA A 431 35.01 -5.05 42.15
C ALA A 431 34.43 -6.27 41.40
N LEU A 432 33.17 -6.21 40.98
CA LEU A 432 32.52 -7.27 40.20
C LEU A 432 32.85 -7.23 38.70
N MET A 433 33.26 -6.07 38.15
CA MET A 433 33.61 -5.93 36.74
C MET A 433 34.68 -6.91 36.25
N PRO A 434 35.80 -7.15 36.98
CA PRO A 434 36.79 -8.13 36.57
C PRO A 434 36.25 -9.56 36.51
N VAL A 435 35.34 -9.91 37.44
CA VAL A 435 34.69 -11.23 37.46
C VAL A 435 33.76 -11.39 36.26
N PHE A 436 33.00 -10.34 35.93
CA PHE A 436 32.15 -10.34 34.76
C PHE A 436 32.96 -10.42 33.44
N THR A 437 34.05 -9.71 33.38
CA THR A 437 34.97 -9.77 32.22
C THR A 437 35.59 -11.14 32.07
N MET A 438 35.95 -11.78 33.16
CA MET A 438 36.47 -13.17 33.19
C MET A 438 35.41 -14.17 32.68
N ILE A 439 34.16 -14.05 33.14
CA ILE A 439 33.03 -14.87 32.68
C ILE A 439 32.83 -14.75 31.18
N VAL A 440 32.82 -13.52 30.67
CA VAL A 440 32.61 -13.24 29.24
C VAL A 440 33.78 -13.74 28.40
N HIS A 441 35.02 -13.55 28.85
CA HIS A 441 36.19 -13.94 28.07
C HIS A 441 36.59 -15.41 28.18
N GLU A 442 36.39 -16.04 29.35
CA GLU A 442 36.84 -17.39 29.58
C GLU A 442 35.73 -18.44 29.49
N LEU A 443 34.48 -18.09 29.84
CA LEU A 443 33.37 -19.06 29.83
C LEU A 443 32.50 -18.98 28.58
N LEU A 444 32.33 -17.80 27.99
CA LEU A 444 31.45 -17.63 26.81
C LEU A 444 32.00 -18.33 25.55
N PRO A 445 33.32 -18.26 25.21
CA PRO A 445 33.84 -18.96 24.04
C PRO A 445 33.72 -20.50 24.11
N PRO A 446 34.05 -21.18 25.22
CA PRO A 446 33.85 -22.62 25.31
C PRO A 446 32.38 -23.04 25.28
N LEU A 447 31.46 -22.20 25.82
CA LEU A 447 30.02 -22.43 25.73
C LEU A 447 29.48 -22.30 24.33
N LEU A 448 29.95 -21.30 23.58
CA LEU A 448 29.62 -21.12 22.16
C LEU A 448 30.18 -22.27 21.31
N ASP A 449 31.39 -22.74 21.62
CA ASP A 449 32.00 -23.87 20.92
C ASP A 449 31.24 -25.18 21.21
N LEU A 450 30.85 -25.39 22.47
CA LEU A 450 29.99 -26.51 22.84
C LEU A 450 28.62 -26.46 22.18
N PHE A 451 28.00 -25.27 22.12
CA PHE A 451 26.72 -25.04 21.41
C PHE A 451 26.82 -25.33 19.93
N THR A 452 27.91 -24.88 19.30
CA THR A 452 28.19 -25.11 17.85
C THR A 452 28.42 -26.60 17.57
N GLN A 453 29.02 -27.36 18.52
CA GLN A 453 29.20 -28.80 18.38
C GLN A 453 27.93 -29.62 18.67
N LEU A 454 27.00 -29.09 19.47
CA LEU A 454 25.73 -29.74 19.78
C LEU A 454 24.65 -29.46 18.72
N MET A 455 24.73 -28.32 18.02
CA MET A 455 23.74 -27.95 16.98
C MET A 455 23.54 -29.02 15.90
N PRO A 456 24.58 -29.67 15.34
CA PRO A 456 24.37 -30.75 14.37
C PRO A 456 23.67 -31.99 14.96
N ILE A 457 23.77 -32.21 16.26
CA ILE A 457 23.18 -33.38 16.95
C ILE A 457 21.71 -33.12 17.30
N ILE A 458 21.31 -31.84 17.40
CA ILE A 458 19.93 -31.44 17.73
C ILE A 458 19.09 -31.30 16.47
N VAL A 459 19.74 -31.09 15.30
CA VAL A 459 19.09 -30.88 14.00
C VAL A 459 18.96 -32.20 13.18
N GLU A 460 19.55 -33.30 13.65
CA GLU A 460 19.33 -34.69 13.18
C GLU A 460 18.14 -35.32 13.93
#